data_f59b6879e05ea4580926c78de7087548
#
_entry.id   f59b6879e05ea4580926c78de7087548
#
_cell.length_a   1.000
_cell.length_b   1.000
_cell.length_c   1.000
_cell.angle_alpha   90.00
_cell.angle_beta   90.00
_cell.angle_gamma   90.00
#
_symmetry.space_group_name_H-M   'P 1'
#
loop_
_entity.id
_entity.type
_entity.pdbx_description
1 polymer ?
#
loop_
_entity_poly.entity_id
_entity_poly.type
_entity_poly.pdbx_seq_one_letter_code
_entity_poly.pdbx_strand_id
1 'polypeptide(L)'
;MLNNNWVPLTLTMAIQAMVSMALMCLPVMAPVISPELGISPVYLGVYIALAYAGAMLASLGSGAAVLRYGAIRVSQAGLLICALGLCLSAINSVPVMALGAVLIGMGYGPVTPASSHLLARTTAAHRMSTVFSLKQTGVPLGGALAGALVPGLLLTLGWQGALLAVAVFCFVCAVLSQPLRSGLDSDRNPNASLSLGHLAQPIRLVLSHRALAVLALCSFFFCATQLSLVTYLVTYLFDSLAYGLVAAGFALSVTQFAGMGGRVFWGWVADRFLGARPTLAVLAGLMALSSLAMVFLSPSWPTVLILLLLTIFGASAIGWNGVYLAEVAKQAPPGQASVATGGTLAVTFLGAVVGPPVFGALSGWLGSYRAGFGALAVMTLVCCVLLARQKSA
;
A
#
# COMPACT_ATOMS: atom_id res chain seq x y z
N MET A 1 16.08 15.36 25.95
CA MET A 1 15.05 16.28 25.45
C MET A 1 14.17 15.68 24.34
N LEU A 2 13.68 14.44 24.44
CA LEU A 2 12.69 13.87 23.48
C LEU A 2 11.66 13.02 24.24
N ASN A 3 11.04 13.63 25.28
CA ASN A 3 9.94 12.98 26.00
C ASN A 3 8.58 13.10 25.28
N ASN A 4 8.60 13.48 23.99
CA ASN A 4 7.37 13.65 23.20
C ASN A 4 7.31 12.51 22.17
N ASN A 5 6.67 11.40 22.52
CA ASN A 5 6.46 10.21 21.67
C ASN A 5 5.80 10.52 20.31
N TRP A 6 5.29 11.73 20.12
CA TRP A 6 4.62 12.19 18.90
C TRP A 6 5.60 12.54 17.77
N VAL A 7 6.82 13.01 18.10
CA VAL A 7 7.81 13.43 17.09
C VAL A 7 8.26 12.25 16.20
N PRO A 8 8.67 11.08 16.75
CA PRO A 8 8.99 9.92 15.92
C PRO A 8 7.80 9.44 15.10
N LEU A 9 6.58 9.47 15.66
CA LEU A 9 5.37 9.04 15.00
C LEU A 9 5.00 9.96 13.82
N THR A 10 4.91 11.27 14.06
CA THR A 10 4.57 12.24 13.00
C THR A 10 5.60 12.25 11.89
N LEU A 11 6.88 12.17 12.23
CA LEU A 11 7.96 12.09 11.25
C LEU A 11 7.86 10.82 10.39
N THR A 12 7.69 9.66 11.01
CA THR A 12 7.58 8.39 10.27
C THR A 12 6.30 8.31 9.45
N MET A 13 5.20 8.92 9.91
CA MET A 13 3.96 9.06 9.12
C MET A 13 4.17 9.97 7.91
N ALA A 14 4.81 11.12 8.08
CA ALA A 14 5.09 12.05 6.98
C ALA A 14 5.98 11.39 5.91
N ILE A 15 7.06 10.72 6.31
CA ILE A 15 7.92 9.97 5.40
C ILE A 15 7.12 8.88 4.65
N GLN A 16 6.30 8.10 5.38
CA GLN A 16 5.48 7.05 4.78
C GLN A 16 4.48 7.63 3.79
N ALA A 17 3.86 8.77 4.10
CA ALA A 17 2.92 9.45 3.21
C ALA A 17 3.62 9.94 1.94
N MET A 18 4.84 10.50 2.04
CA MET A 18 5.58 10.99 0.88
C MET A 18 5.99 9.86 -0.08
N VAL A 19 6.54 8.75 0.43
CA VAL A 19 6.89 7.61 -0.44
C VAL A 19 5.66 6.93 -1.03
N SER A 20 4.52 6.92 -0.31
CA SER A 20 3.25 6.40 -0.84
C SER A 20 2.65 7.34 -1.89
N MET A 21 2.75 8.67 -1.71
CA MET A 21 2.35 9.66 -2.71
C MET A 21 3.18 9.50 -3.98
N ALA A 22 4.51 9.32 -3.86
CA ALA A 22 5.41 9.07 -4.99
C ALA A 22 4.97 7.84 -5.80
N LEU A 23 4.63 6.75 -5.12
CA LEU A 23 4.16 5.50 -5.75
C LEU A 23 2.84 5.68 -6.51
N MET A 24 1.92 6.50 -5.99
CA MET A 24 0.58 6.72 -6.56
C MET A 24 0.54 7.88 -7.55
N CYS A 25 1.61 8.66 -7.70
CA CYS A 25 1.63 9.85 -8.55
C CYS A 25 1.31 9.51 -10.02
N LEU A 26 2.01 8.55 -10.62
CA LEU A 26 1.80 8.18 -12.01
C LEU A 26 0.43 7.50 -12.25
N PRO A 27 -0.05 6.56 -11.43
CA PRO A 27 -1.40 6.00 -11.56
C PRO A 27 -2.52 7.05 -11.61
N VAL A 28 -2.43 8.12 -10.82
CA VAL A 28 -3.43 9.19 -10.81
C VAL A 28 -3.45 9.98 -12.13
N MET A 29 -2.30 10.11 -12.79
CA MET A 29 -2.16 10.86 -14.05
C MET A 29 -2.30 9.99 -15.30
N ALA A 30 -2.44 8.68 -15.14
CA ALA A 30 -2.43 7.72 -16.22
C ALA A 30 -3.41 8.00 -17.36
N PRO A 31 -4.66 8.47 -17.12
CA PRO A 31 -5.59 8.80 -18.21
C PRO A 31 -5.03 9.83 -19.18
N VAL A 32 -4.19 10.74 -18.71
CA VAL A 32 -3.57 11.79 -19.54
C VAL A 32 -2.25 11.34 -20.14
N ILE A 33 -1.40 10.67 -19.35
CA ILE A 33 -0.06 10.26 -19.80
C ILE A 33 -0.11 9.11 -20.81
N SER A 34 -1.03 8.15 -20.63
CA SER A 34 -1.07 6.96 -21.48
C SER A 34 -1.28 7.26 -22.96
N PRO A 35 -2.22 8.16 -23.35
CA PRO A 35 -2.37 8.59 -24.74
C PRO A 35 -1.14 9.34 -25.27
N GLU A 36 -0.51 10.22 -24.48
CA GLU A 36 0.69 10.96 -24.89
C GLU A 36 1.89 10.04 -25.16
N LEU A 37 2.02 8.96 -24.41
CA LEU A 37 3.07 7.96 -24.58
C LEU A 37 2.71 6.89 -25.63
N GLY A 38 1.50 6.90 -26.18
CA GLY A 38 1.01 5.86 -27.10
C GLY A 38 0.91 4.47 -26.46
N ILE A 39 0.71 4.38 -25.13
CA ILE A 39 0.61 3.13 -24.40
C ILE A 39 -0.80 2.92 -23.85
N SER A 40 -1.19 1.65 -23.70
CA SER A 40 -2.47 1.32 -23.06
C SER A 40 -2.41 1.56 -21.54
N PRO A 41 -3.48 2.10 -20.91
CA PRO A 41 -3.60 2.19 -19.45
C PRO A 41 -3.44 0.84 -18.71
N VAL A 42 -3.59 -0.27 -19.42
CA VAL A 42 -3.34 -1.64 -18.90
C VAL A 42 -1.93 -1.77 -18.30
N TYR A 43 -0.94 -1.08 -18.85
CA TYR A 43 0.45 -1.12 -18.37
C TYR A 43 0.66 -0.47 -16.99
N LEU A 44 -0.35 0.22 -16.44
CA LEU A 44 -0.31 0.69 -15.05
C LEU A 44 -0.08 -0.45 -14.05
N GLY A 45 -0.71 -1.59 -14.30
CA GLY A 45 -0.48 -2.77 -13.47
C GLY A 45 0.96 -3.23 -13.49
N VAL A 46 1.61 -3.17 -14.66
CA VAL A 46 3.04 -3.51 -14.80
C VAL A 46 3.91 -2.50 -14.05
N TYR A 47 3.60 -1.21 -14.14
CA TYR A 47 4.30 -0.15 -13.39
C TYR A 47 4.25 -0.43 -11.88
N ILE A 48 3.07 -0.72 -11.34
CA ILE A 48 2.89 -1.05 -9.92
C ILE A 48 3.59 -2.35 -9.55
N ALA A 49 3.54 -3.38 -10.40
CA ALA A 49 4.27 -4.63 -10.17
C ALA A 49 5.78 -4.42 -10.08
N LEU A 50 6.37 -3.63 -10.98
CA LEU A 50 7.79 -3.27 -10.95
C LEU A 50 8.14 -2.51 -9.67
N ALA A 51 7.31 -1.56 -9.26
CA ALA A 51 7.53 -0.83 -8.01
C ALA A 51 7.46 -1.76 -6.80
N TYR A 52 6.46 -2.63 -6.68
CA TYR A 52 6.37 -3.56 -5.55
C TYR A 52 7.44 -4.66 -5.59
N ALA A 53 7.92 -5.08 -6.77
CA ALA A 53 9.08 -5.95 -6.88
C ALA A 53 10.34 -5.26 -6.35
N GLY A 54 10.57 -3.99 -6.71
CA GLY A 54 11.63 -3.16 -6.15
C GLY A 54 11.52 -3.00 -4.62
N ALA A 55 10.30 -2.78 -4.12
CA ALA A 55 10.04 -2.66 -2.68
C ALA A 55 10.34 -3.97 -1.94
N MET A 56 9.93 -5.10 -2.48
CA MET A 56 10.20 -6.41 -1.92
C MET A 56 11.70 -6.69 -1.82
N LEU A 57 12.44 -6.46 -2.91
CA LEU A 57 13.89 -6.65 -2.94
C LEU A 57 14.61 -5.76 -1.92
N ALA A 58 14.28 -4.46 -1.86
CA ALA A 58 14.90 -3.53 -0.92
C ALA A 58 14.52 -3.81 0.53
N SER A 59 13.33 -4.33 0.79
CA SER A 59 12.87 -4.70 2.13
C SER A 59 13.68 -5.86 2.73
N LEU A 60 14.19 -6.78 1.91
CA LEU A 60 14.98 -7.93 2.38
C LEU A 60 16.25 -7.51 3.12
N GLY A 61 16.92 -6.46 2.66
CA GLY A 61 18.13 -5.91 3.29
C GLY A 61 17.88 -4.81 4.33
N SER A 62 16.62 -4.38 4.47
CA SER A 62 16.29 -3.17 5.25
C SER A 62 16.62 -3.29 6.73
N GLY A 63 16.42 -4.45 7.36
CA GLY A 63 16.73 -4.65 8.78
C GLY A 63 18.22 -4.45 9.09
N ALA A 64 19.10 -5.05 8.28
CA ALA A 64 20.55 -4.89 8.40
C ALA A 64 20.98 -3.44 8.12
N ALA A 65 20.38 -2.80 7.10
CA ALA A 65 20.63 -1.40 6.77
C ALA A 65 20.21 -0.46 7.92
N VAL A 66 19.05 -0.70 8.55
CA VAL A 66 18.54 0.07 9.69
C VAL A 66 19.49 -0.05 10.89
N LEU A 67 19.92 -1.25 11.22
CA LEU A 67 20.88 -1.47 12.32
C LEU A 67 22.21 -0.76 12.06
N ARG A 68 22.71 -0.78 10.83
CA ARG A 68 24.02 -0.20 10.47
C ARG A 68 23.98 1.32 10.32
N TYR A 69 22.97 1.86 9.65
CA TYR A 69 22.94 3.29 9.28
C TYR A 69 21.95 4.11 10.11
N GLY A 70 21.00 3.48 10.78
CA GLY A 70 19.93 4.11 11.53
C GLY A 70 18.61 4.21 10.73
N ALA A 71 17.49 4.26 11.44
CA ALA A 71 16.15 4.25 10.86
C ALA A 71 15.85 5.51 10.02
N ILE A 72 16.25 6.69 10.53
CA ILE A 72 16.03 7.95 9.83
C ILE A 72 16.91 8.06 8.58
N ARG A 73 18.18 7.65 8.66
CA ARG A 73 19.07 7.65 7.48
C ARG A 73 18.57 6.73 6.37
N VAL A 74 18.09 5.54 6.72
CA VAL A 74 17.49 4.62 5.74
C VAL A 74 16.23 5.21 5.12
N SER A 75 15.39 5.87 5.92
CA SER A 75 14.18 6.55 5.43
C SER A 75 14.51 7.75 4.53
N GLN A 76 15.53 8.54 4.85
CA GLN A 76 16.02 9.63 3.99
C GLN A 76 16.53 9.10 2.65
N ALA A 77 17.34 8.03 2.67
CA ALA A 77 17.78 7.36 1.44
C ALA A 77 16.58 6.88 0.61
N GLY A 78 15.57 6.30 1.25
CA GLY A 78 14.31 5.90 0.61
C GLY A 78 13.61 7.06 -0.09
N LEU A 79 13.45 8.20 0.59
CA LEU A 79 12.85 9.42 0.00
C LEU A 79 13.65 9.94 -1.19
N LEU A 80 14.98 9.96 -1.11
CA LEU A 80 15.86 10.41 -2.20
C LEU A 80 15.82 9.45 -3.40
N ILE A 81 15.76 8.14 -3.14
CA ILE A 81 15.60 7.13 -4.21
C ILE A 81 14.21 7.28 -4.87
N CYS A 82 13.14 7.54 -4.10
CA CYS A 82 11.83 7.85 -4.66
C CYS A 82 11.86 9.13 -5.51
N ALA A 83 12.52 10.19 -5.04
CA ALA A 83 12.68 11.42 -5.81
C ALA A 83 13.43 11.18 -7.13
N LEU A 84 14.52 10.41 -7.10
CA LEU A 84 15.26 10.01 -8.31
C LEU A 84 14.38 9.20 -9.26
N GLY A 85 13.61 8.24 -8.73
CA GLY A 85 12.66 7.44 -9.53
C GLY A 85 11.58 8.30 -10.20
N LEU A 86 11.06 9.32 -9.51
CA LEU A 86 10.12 10.29 -10.09
C LEU A 86 10.77 11.16 -11.17
N CYS A 87 12.01 11.62 -10.96
CA CYS A 87 12.77 12.37 -11.97
C CYS A 87 13.00 11.53 -13.24
N LEU A 88 13.34 10.24 -13.10
CA LEU A 88 13.46 9.34 -14.24
C LEU A 88 12.11 9.09 -14.91
N SER A 89 11.03 8.96 -14.13
CA SER A 89 9.68 8.80 -14.68
C SER A 89 9.19 10.04 -15.42
N ALA A 90 9.77 11.21 -15.20
CA ALA A 90 9.48 12.43 -15.95
C ALA A 90 10.15 12.47 -17.33
N ILE A 91 11.06 11.54 -17.64
CA ILE A 91 11.65 11.39 -18.97
C ILE A 91 10.63 10.67 -19.87
N ASN A 92 10.37 11.25 -21.04
CA ASN A 92 9.40 10.70 -22.02
C ASN A 92 9.93 9.41 -22.68
N SER A 93 10.10 8.35 -21.88
CA SER A 93 10.61 7.04 -22.31
C SER A 93 10.07 5.93 -21.42
N VAL A 94 9.27 5.04 -22.00
CA VAL A 94 8.65 3.92 -21.26
C VAL A 94 9.66 3.03 -20.52
N PRO A 95 10.81 2.64 -21.12
CA PRO A 95 11.83 1.87 -20.39
C PRO A 95 12.42 2.64 -19.20
N VAL A 96 12.62 3.96 -19.33
CA VAL A 96 13.15 4.80 -18.24
C VAL A 96 12.11 4.96 -17.14
N MET A 97 10.83 5.08 -17.49
CA MET A 97 9.72 5.10 -16.52
C MET A 97 9.62 3.78 -15.75
N ALA A 98 9.84 2.64 -16.43
CA ALA A 98 9.88 1.32 -15.79
C ALA A 98 11.03 1.23 -14.76
N LEU A 99 12.21 1.74 -15.09
CA LEU A 99 13.33 1.86 -14.16
C LEU A 99 12.97 2.80 -12.99
N GLY A 100 12.31 3.93 -13.28
CA GLY A 100 11.77 4.85 -12.29
C GLY A 100 10.83 4.15 -11.30
N ALA A 101 9.93 3.29 -11.80
CA ALA A 101 9.03 2.48 -10.96
C ALA A 101 9.80 1.57 -9.99
N VAL A 102 10.81 0.84 -10.48
CA VAL A 102 11.66 -0.02 -9.64
C VAL A 102 12.35 0.81 -8.54
N LEU A 103 12.91 1.97 -8.88
CA LEU A 103 13.57 2.86 -7.92
C LEU A 103 12.59 3.41 -6.88
N ILE A 104 11.39 3.86 -7.30
CA ILE A 104 10.34 4.29 -6.35
C ILE A 104 10.03 3.16 -5.38
N GLY A 105 9.89 1.93 -5.87
CA GLY A 105 9.71 0.76 -5.04
C GLY A 105 10.87 0.52 -4.07
N MET A 106 12.09 0.57 -4.56
CA MET A 106 13.30 0.41 -3.72
C MET A 106 13.38 1.49 -2.62
N GLY A 107 12.92 2.69 -2.88
CA GLY A 107 12.81 3.74 -1.87
C GLY A 107 11.67 3.50 -0.87
N TYR A 108 10.53 3.00 -1.34
CA TYR A 108 9.34 2.71 -0.53
C TYR A 108 9.54 1.55 0.45
N GLY A 109 10.14 0.44 -0.01
CA GLY A 109 10.23 -0.82 0.73
C GLY A 109 10.85 -0.71 2.12
N PRO A 110 12.03 -0.10 2.29
CA PRO A 110 12.71 0.00 3.57
C PRO A 110 12.06 0.90 4.61
N VAL A 111 11.16 1.81 4.20
CA VAL A 111 10.57 2.83 5.10
C VAL A 111 9.71 2.19 6.20
N THR A 112 8.94 1.13 5.89
CA THR A 112 8.11 0.45 6.88
C THR A 112 8.94 -0.26 7.95
N PRO A 113 9.95 -1.10 7.63
CA PRO A 113 10.85 -1.67 8.63
C PRO A 113 11.61 -0.62 9.45
N ALA A 114 12.12 0.43 8.81
CA ALA A 114 12.84 1.52 9.47
C ALA A 114 11.96 2.23 10.51
N SER A 115 10.75 2.62 10.12
CA SER A 115 9.81 3.26 11.04
C SER A 115 9.35 2.33 12.16
N SER A 116 9.17 1.04 11.88
CA SER A 116 8.78 0.05 12.89
C SER A 116 9.88 -0.13 13.93
N HIS A 117 11.15 -0.19 13.51
CA HIS A 117 12.30 -0.25 14.41
C HIS A 117 12.36 0.98 15.33
N LEU A 118 12.24 2.18 14.77
CA LEU A 118 12.26 3.42 15.53
C LEU A 118 11.13 3.49 16.55
N LEU A 119 9.89 3.20 16.11
CA LEU A 119 8.71 3.29 16.98
C LEU A 119 8.71 2.22 18.07
N ALA A 120 9.21 1.01 17.80
CA ALA A 120 9.35 -0.03 18.82
C ALA A 120 10.27 0.40 19.96
N ARG A 121 11.31 1.19 19.67
CA ARG A 121 12.26 1.70 20.66
C ARG A 121 11.75 2.93 21.41
N THR A 122 10.97 3.78 20.74
CA THR A 122 10.58 5.09 21.30
C THR A 122 9.18 5.11 21.91
N THR A 123 8.44 4.00 21.79
CA THR A 123 7.05 3.90 22.24
C THR A 123 6.93 3.01 23.48
N ALA A 124 6.23 3.49 24.51
CA ALA A 124 5.94 2.67 25.69
C ALA A 124 5.04 1.47 25.35
N ALA A 125 5.27 0.32 25.97
CA ALA A 125 4.60 -0.95 25.65
C ALA A 125 3.07 -0.85 25.62
N HIS A 126 2.46 -0.11 26.54
CA HIS A 126 1.01 0.07 26.62
C HIS A 126 0.39 0.92 25.48
N ARG A 127 1.21 1.64 24.70
CA ARG A 127 0.78 2.45 23.54
C ARG A 127 1.22 1.89 22.19
N MET A 128 1.94 0.78 22.19
CA MET A 128 2.56 0.20 20.99
C MET A 128 1.53 -0.04 19.89
N SER A 129 0.43 -0.72 20.21
CA SER A 129 -0.63 -1.04 19.24
C SER A 129 -1.22 0.22 18.59
N THR A 130 -1.56 1.24 19.40
CA THR A 130 -2.13 2.51 18.90
C THR A 130 -1.15 3.25 17.99
N VAL A 131 0.13 3.36 18.40
CA VAL A 131 1.16 4.08 17.64
C VAL A 131 1.44 3.38 16.31
N PHE A 132 1.52 2.04 16.29
CA PHE A 132 1.72 1.28 15.05
C PHE A 132 0.49 1.37 14.13
N SER A 133 -0.71 1.30 14.67
CA SER A 133 -1.94 1.47 13.88
C SER A 133 -2.00 2.86 13.25
N LEU A 134 -1.69 3.90 14.02
CA LEU A 134 -1.67 5.27 13.52
C LEU A 134 -0.58 5.49 12.47
N LYS A 135 0.64 4.94 12.69
CA LYS A 135 1.72 4.98 11.68
C LYS A 135 1.30 4.35 10.35
N GLN A 136 0.57 3.25 10.40
CA GLN A 136 0.13 2.55 9.18
C GLN A 136 -0.89 3.35 8.37
N THR A 137 -1.52 4.38 8.93
CA THR A 137 -2.39 5.30 8.17
C THR A 137 -1.59 6.21 7.22
N GLY A 138 -0.27 6.33 7.39
CA GLY A 138 0.60 7.07 6.48
C GLY A 138 0.54 6.57 5.03
N VAL A 139 0.31 5.25 4.81
CA VAL A 139 0.19 4.69 3.46
C VAL A 139 -1.05 5.24 2.73
N PRO A 140 -2.28 5.06 3.23
CA PRO A 140 -3.45 5.64 2.58
C PRO A 140 -3.46 7.18 2.59
N LEU A 141 -2.81 7.83 3.56
CA LEU A 141 -2.64 9.29 3.56
C LEU A 141 -1.85 9.74 2.32
N GLY A 142 -0.76 9.05 1.97
CA GLY A 142 0.00 9.36 0.75
C GLY A 142 -0.83 9.17 -0.53
N GLY A 143 -1.64 8.10 -0.60
CA GLY A 143 -2.60 7.88 -1.69
C GLY A 143 -3.68 8.97 -1.78
N ALA A 144 -4.21 9.40 -0.63
CA ALA A 144 -5.16 10.51 -0.55
C ALA A 144 -4.54 11.84 -1.02
N LEU A 145 -3.30 12.13 -0.60
CA LEU A 145 -2.55 13.30 -1.06
C LEU A 145 -2.29 13.23 -2.57
N ALA A 146 -1.95 12.07 -3.12
CA ALA A 146 -1.80 11.89 -4.55
C ALA A 146 -3.11 12.22 -5.29
N GLY A 147 -4.24 11.65 -4.86
CA GLY A 147 -5.56 11.92 -5.45
C GLY A 147 -6.00 13.37 -5.36
N ALA A 148 -5.68 14.06 -4.27
CA ALA A 148 -6.08 15.46 -4.05
C ALA A 148 -5.18 16.46 -4.77
N LEU A 149 -3.86 16.25 -4.79
CA LEU A 149 -2.90 17.26 -5.25
C LEU A 149 -2.41 17.05 -6.68
N VAL A 150 -2.18 15.79 -7.08
CA VAL A 150 -1.53 15.48 -8.37
C VAL A 150 -2.35 15.92 -9.56
N PRO A 151 -3.71 15.79 -9.61
CA PRO A 151 -4.49 16.33 -10.72
C PRO A 151 -4.33 17.85 -10.90
N GLY A 152 -4.30 18.61 -9.80
CA GLY A 152 -4.07 20.05 -9.85
C GLY A 152 -2.67 20.41 -10.33
N LEU A 153 -1.64 19.70 -9.86
CA LEU A 153 -0.26 19.87 -10.32
C LEU A 153 -0.11 19.56 -11.82
N LEU A 154 -0.79 18.50 -12.30
CA LEU A 154 -0.80 18.16 -13.72
C LEU A 154 -1.40 19.27 -14.57
N LEU A 155 -2.54 19.83 -14.15
CA LEU A 155 -3.22 20.90 -14.91
C LEU A 155 -2.41 22.21 -14.96
N THR A 156 -1.55 22.48 -13.96
CA THR A 156 -0.77 23.71 -13.85
C THR A 156 0.66 23.59 -14.40
N LEU A 157 1.31 22.43 -14.21
CA LEU A 157 2.73 22.23 -14.51
C LEU A 157 2.97 21.19 -15.62
N GLY A 158 1.91 20.55 -16.12
CA GLY A 158 2.03 19.37 -16.97
C GLY A 158 2.43 18.13 -16.16
N TRP A 159 2.40 16.94 -16.79
CA TRP A 159 2.63 15.69 -16.07
C TRP A 159 4.09 15.53 -15.61
N GLN A 160 5.07 15.98 -16.39
CA GLN A 160 6.48 16.00 -15.98
C GLN A 160 6.69 16.90 -14.77
N GLY A 161 6.10 18.12 -14.83
CA GLY A 161 6.15 19.07 -13.73
C GLY A 161 5.49 18.54 -12.45
N ALA A 162 4.39 17.81 -12.56
CA ALA A 162 3.74 17.17 -11.41
C ALA A 162 4.63 16.10 -10.76
N LEU A 163 5.31 15.24 -11.56
CA LEU A 163 6.28 14.27 -11.04
C LEU A 163 7.45 14.96 -10.33
N LEU A 164 8.02 16.00 -10.93
CA LEU A 164 9.11 16.77 -10.34
C LEU A 164 8.68 17.51 -9.06
N ALA A 165 7.46 18.04 -9.01
CA ALA A 165 6.94 18.67 -7.78
C ALA A 165 6.85 17.65 -6.63
N VAL A 166 6.36 16.43 -6.89
CA VAL A 166 6.32 15.36 -5.88
C VAL A 166 7.74 14.90 -5.51
N ALA A 167 8.69 14.88 -6.44
CA ALA A 167 10.10 14.61 -6.14
C ALA A 167 10.69 15.67 -5.20
N VAL A 168 10.35 16.95 -5.41
CA VAL A 168 10.74 18.05 -4.49
C VAL A 168 10.11 17.85 -3.11
N PHE A 169 8.85 17.43 -3.01
CA PHE A 169 8.23 17.12 -1.70
C PHE A 169 8.96 15.99 -0.96
N CYS A 170 9.36 14.93 -1.67
CA CYS A 170 10.19 13.88 -1.09
C CYS A 170 11.55 14.40 -0.62
N PHE A 171 12.22 15.22 -1.44
CA PHE A 171 13.50 15.83 -1.10
C PHE A 171 13.39 16.75 0.12
N VAL A 172 12.41 17.64 0.15
CA VAL A 172 12.15 18.53 1.30
C VAL A 172 11.90 17.73 2.58
N CYS A 173 11.08 16.66 2.50
CA CYS A 173 10.83 15.79 3.64
C CYS A 173 12.14 15.13 4.15
N ALA A 174 13.02 14.70 3.24
CA ALA A 174 14.32 14.14 3.59
C ALA A 174 15.23 15.19 4.30
N VAL A 175 15.24 16.42 3.81
CA VAL A 175 16.00 17.52 4.42
C VAL A 175 15.42 17.89 5.80
N LEU A 176 14.10 18.04 5.92
CA LEU A 176 13.43 18.37 7.19
C LEU A 176 13.59 17.28 8.25
N SER A 177 13.82 16.04 7.87
CA SER A 177 14.11 14.95 8.80
C SER A 177 15.55 14.95 9.33
N GLN A 178 16.47 15.68 8.70
CA GLN A 178 17.90 15.67 9.03
C GLN A 178 18.23 16.16 10.47
N PRO A 179 17.63 17.24 11.01
CA PRO A 179 17.92 17.70 12.37
C PRO A 179 17.55 16.66 13.45
N LEU A 180 16.53 15.83 13.19
CA LEU A 180 16.03 14.83 14.14
C LEU A 180 16.84 13.54 14.14
N ARG A 181 17.67 13.33 13.11
CA ARG A 181 18.43 12.11 12.89
C ARG A 181 19.39 11.77 14.04
N SER A 182 20.14 12.75 14.53
CA SER A 182 21.19 12.52 15.55
C SER A 182 20.63 11.89 16.83
N GLY A 183 19.42 12.32 17.25
CA GLY A 183 18.76 11.76 18.42
C GLY A 183 18.02 10.44 18.14
N LEU A 184 17.46 10.27 16.95
CA LEU A 184 16.64 9.13 16.60
C LEU A 184 17.44 7.91 16.08
N ASP A 185 18.65 8.12 15.54
CA ASP A 185 19.54 7.05 15.04
C ASP A 185 20.70 6.75 16.05
N SER A 186 20.51 7.02 17.34
CA SER A 186 21.55 6.84 18.37
C SER A 186 21.91 5.37 18.62
N ASP A 187 21.08 4.42 18.21
CA ASP A 187 21.26 2.98 18.38
C ASP A 187 21.96 2.29 17.20
N ARG A 188 22.36 3.04 16.17
CA ARG A 188 23.07 2.49 15.01
C ARG A 188 24.38 1.81 15.43
N ASN A 189 24.67 0.67 14.79
CA ASN A 189 25.94 -0.03 14.93
C ASN A 189 26.64 -0.09 13.57
N PRO A 190 27.67 0.76 13.32
CA PRO A 190 28.41 0.79 12.05
C PRO A 190 29.05 -0.54 11.65
N ASN A 191 29.28 -1.43 12.62
CA ASN A 191 29.91 -2.74 12.41
C ASN A 191 28.87 -3.86 12.17
N ALA A 192 27.56 -3.56 12.18
CA ALA A 192 26.54 -4.56 11.89
C ALA A 192 26.73 -5.14 10.48
N SER A 193 26.69 -6.48 10.37
CA SER A 193 26.79 -7.17 9.09
C SER A 193 25.52 -6.98 8.25
N LEU A 194 25.69 -6.81 6.95
CA LEU A 194 24.57 -6.74 5.98
C LEU A 194 24.17 -8.15 5.51
N SER A 195 24.01 -9.11 6.45
CA SER A 195 23.63 -10.47 6.11
C SER A 195 22.13 -10.58 5.80
N LEU A 196 21.81 -11.19 4.68
CA LEU A 196 20.44 -11.59 4.33
C LEU A 196 20.17 -12.94 5.03
N GLY A 197 19.46 -12.92 6.16
CA GLY A 197 19.10 -14.12 6.92
C GLY A 197 18.28 -15.14 6.10
N HIS A 198 17.94 -16.28 6.70
CA HIS A 198 17.26 -17.42 6.06
C HIS A 198 15.86 -17.06 5.51
N LEU A 199 15.80 -16.61 4.25
CA LEU A 199 14.58 -16.11 3.58
C LEU A 199 13.51 -17.19 3.35
N ALA A 200 13.91 -18.46 3.27
CA ALA A 200 12.99 -19.56 2.98
C ALA A 200 12.21 -20.05 4.23
N GLN A 201 12.76 -19.86 5.42
CA GLN A 201 12.16 -20.39 6.66
C GLN A 201 10.75 -19.82 6.93
N PRO A 202 10.48 -18.49 6.80
CA PRO A 202 9.16 -17.95 7.01
C PRO A 202 8.10 -18.52 6.06
N ILE A 203 8.45 -18.67 4.77
CA ILE A 203 7.53 -19.21 3.77
C ILE A 203 7.23 -20.68 4.06
N ARG A 204 8.25 -21.48 4.41
CA ARG A 204 8.06 -22.90 4.78
C ARG A 204 7.16 -23.04 6.00
N LEU A 205 7.31 -22.18 7.02
CA LEU A 205 6.44 -22.18 8.20
C LEU A 205 4.97 -21.93 7.80
N VAL A 206 4.71 -20.93 6.95
CA VAL A 206 3.36 -20.60 6.49
C VAL A 206 2.73 -21.76 5.74
N LEU A 207 3.47 -22.39 4.83
CA LEU A 207 2.95 -23.50 4.01
C LEU A 207 2.74 -24.79 4.83
N SER A 208 3.48 -24.99 5.93
CA SER A 208 3.32 -26.17 6.81
C SER A 208 2.11 -26.07 7.75
N HIS A 209 1.50 -24.88 7.93
CA HIS A 209 0.36 -24.68 8.83
C HIS A 209 -0.87 -24.23 8.04
N ARG A 210 -1.87 -25.12 7.93
CA ARG A 210 -3.10 -24.89 7.12
C ARG A 210 -3.78 -23.55 7.43
N ALA A 211 -3.86 -23.16 8.70
CA ALA A 211 -4.48 -21.90 9.09
C ALA A 211 -3.72 -20.69 8.55
N LEU A 212 -2.37 -20.71 8.66
CA LEU A 212 -1.51 -19.65 8.13
C LEU A 212 -1.52 -19.64 6.60
N ALA A 213 -1.54 -20.80 5.95
CA ALA A 213 -1.60 -20.90 4.49
C ALA A 213 -2.90 -20.28 3.92
N VAL A 214 -4.05 -20.54 4.56
CA VAL A 214 -5.33 -19.93 4.17
C VAL A 214 -5.29 -18.41 4.41
N LEU A 215 -4.78 -17.95 5.54
CA LEU A 215 -4.62 -16.51 5.80
C LEU A 215 -3.70 -15.85 4.78
N ALA A 216 -2.58 -16.49 4.42
CA ALA A 216 -1.67 -16.00 3.40
C ALA A 216 -2.34 -15.91 2.02
N LEU A 217 -3.11 -16.92 1.62
CA LEU A 217 -3.88 -16.90 0.37
C LEU A 217 -4.92 -15.77 0.37
N CYS A 218 -5.66 -15.59 1.48
CA CYS A 218 -6.61 -14.49 1.61
C CYS A 218 -5.92 -13.13 1.52
N SER A 219 -4.77 -12.97 2.15
CA SER A 219 -4.01 -11.71 2.10
C SER A 219 -3.46 -11.40 0.70
N PHE A 220 -3.08 -12.42 -0.06
CA PHE A 220 -2.73 -12.28 -1.48
C PHE A 220 -3.89 -11.65 -2.27
N PHE A 221 -5.10 -12.19 -2.15
CA PHE A 221 -6.27 -11.66 -2.86
C PHE A 221 -6.74 -10.31 -2.31
N PHE A 222 -6.66 -10.09 -1.01
CA PHE A 222 -6.98 -8.79 -0.40
C PHE A 222 -6.02 -7.69 -0.89
N CYS A 223 -4.73 -7.99 -0.95
CA CYS A 223 -3.74 -7.07 -1.45
C CYS A 223 -3.89 -6.84 -2.95
N ALA A 224 -4.15 -7.90 -3.74
CA ALA A 224 -4.45 -7.79 -5.16
C ALA A 224 -5.69 -6.88 -5.39
N THR A 225 -6.75 -7.05 -4.61
CA THR A 225 -7.97 -6.22 -4.69
C THR A 225 -7.67 -4.77 -4.31
N GLN A 226 -7.00 -4.55 -3.17
CA GLN A 226 -6.62 -3.22 -2.70
C GLN A 226 -5.82 -2.46 -3.76
N LEU A 227 -4.77 -3.08 -4.30
CA LEU A 227 -3.88 -2.41 -5.24
C LEU A 227 -4.49 -2.25 -6.62
N SER A 228 -5.28 -3.21 -7.10
CA SER A 228 -6.03 -3.04 -8.35
C SER A 228 -7.02 -1.89 -8.24
N LEU A 229 -7.75 -1.79 -7.12
CA LEU A 229 -8.66 -0.67 -6.86
C LEU A 229 -7.92 0.67 -6.93
N VAL A 230 -6.90 0.87 -6.11
CA VAL A 230 -6.24 2.19 -6.01
C VAL A 230 -5.45 2.55 -7.28
N THR A 231 -4.96 1.56 -8.01
CA THR A 231 -4.21 1.76 -9.25
C THR A 231 -5.12 2.19 -10.40
N TYR A 232 -6.27 1.52 -10.56
CA TYR A 232 -7.13 1.72 -11.73
C TYR A 232 -8.35 2.60 -11.46
N LEU A 233 -8.62 3.00 -10.20
CA LEU A 233 -9.83 3.76 -9.86
C LEU A 233 -9.95 5.06 -10.64
N VAL A 234 -8.88 5.87 -10.69
CA VAL A 234 -8.89 7.16 -11.41
C VAL A 234 -9.14 6.94 -12.90
N THR A 235 -8.40 5.99 -13.49
CA THR A 235 -8.54 5.63 -14.91
C THR A 235 -9.93 5.10 -15.23
N TYR A 236 -10.48 4.21 -14.37
CA TYR A 236 -11.82 3.68 -14.53
C TYR A 236 -12.90 4.76 -14.49
N LEU A 237 -12.82 5.68 -13.51
CA LEU A 237 -13.77 6.78 -13.39
C LEU A 237 -13.67 7.76 -14.58
N PHE A 238 -12.46 8.02 -15.06
CA PHE A 238 -12.19 8.90 -16.17
C PHE A 238 -12.66 8.29 -17.50
N ASP A 239 -12.20 7.07 -17.82
CA ASP A 239 -12.45 6.43 -19.13
C ASP A 239 -13.87 5.88 -19.26
N SER A 240 -14.41 5.27 -18.18
CA SER A 240 -15.69 4.54 -18.25
C SER A 240 -16.89 5.33 -17.75
N LEU A 241 -16.68 6.30 -16.85
CA LEU A 241 -17.76 7.07 -16.22
C LEU A 241 -17.71 8.56 -16.57
N ALA A 242 -16.80 8.97 -17.47
CA ALA A 242 -16.62 10.34 -17.94
C ALA A 242 -16.41 11.38 -16.81
N TYR A 243 -15.77 10.98 -15.71
CA TYR A 243 -15.37 11.91 -14.65
C TYR A 243 -14.21 12.77 -15.12
N GLY A 244 -14.22 14.08 -14.77
CA GLY A 244 -13.02 14.89 -14.91
C GLY A 244 -11.89 14.36 -14.00
N LEU A 245 -10.64 14.59 -14.39
CA LEU A 245 -9.46 14.06 -13.67
C LEU A 245 -9.43 14.48 -12.19
N VAL A 246 -9.78 15.73 -11.88
CA VAL A 246 -9.85 16.24 -10.51
C VAL A 246 -10.91 15.53 -9.69
N ALA A 247 -12.10 15.30 -10.26
CA ALA A 247 -13.18 14.57 -9.58
C ALA A 247 -12.84 13.10 -9.36
N ALA A 248 -12.18 12.44 -10.31
CA ALA A 248 -11.69 11.08 -10.18
C ALA A 248 -10.58 10.96 -9.11
N GLY A 249 -9.65 11.93 -9.07
CA GLY A 249 -8.64 12.02 -8.02
C GLY A 249 -9.24 12.26 -6.63
N PHE A 250 -10.28 13.11 -6.53
CA PHE A 250 -11.02 13.32 -5.28
C PHE A 250 -11.70 12.04 -4.81
N ALA A 251 -12.30 11.25 -5.72
CA ALA A 251 -12.90 9.96 -5.40
C ALA A 251 -11.85 8.96 -4.86
N LEU A 252 -10.63 8.96 -5.41
CA LEU A 252 -9.52 8.19 -4.85
C LEU A 252 -9.17 8.66 -3.44
N SER A 253 -9.12 9.97 -3.20
CA SER A 253 -8.85 10.52 -1.86
C SER A 253 -9.92 10.08 -0.85
N VAL A 254 -11.20 10.15 -1.21
CA VAL A 254 -12.31 9.65 -0.38
C VAL A 254 -12.12 8.16 -0.05
N THR A 255 -11.79 7.34 -1.05
CA THR A 255 -11.53 5.91 -0.89
C THR A 255 -10.38 5.63 0.09
N GLN A 256 -9.31 6.40 0.00
CA GLN A 256 -8.13 6.28 0.86
C GLN A 256 -8.42 6.74 2.30
N PHE A 257 -9.14 7.85 2.49
CA PHE A 257 -9.57 8.30 3.82
C PHE A 257 -10.53 7.30 4.47
N ALA A 258 -11.46 6.74 3.71
CA ALA A 258 -12.33 5.65 4.17
C ALA A 258 -11.51 4.43 4.63
N GLY A 259 -10.46 4.09 3.89
CA GLY A 259 -9.51 3.05 4.28
C GLY A 259 -8.75 3.33 5.57
N MET A 260 -8.36 4.59 5.80
CA MET A 260 -7.76 5.01 7.08
C MET A 260 -8.71 4.80 8.25
N GLY A 261 -9.95 5.29 8.13
CA GLY A 261 -10.99 5.08 9.13
C GLY A 261 -11.32 3.60 9.32
N GLY A 262 -11.38 2.85 8.21
CA GLY A 262 -11.61 1.42 8.20
C GLY A 262 -10.59 0.62 9.00
N ARG A 263 -9.30 0.99 8.97
CA ARG A 263 -8.25 0.32 9.77
C ARG A 263 -8.53 0.38 11.27
N VAL A 264 -8.98 1.53 11.75
CA VAL A 264 -9.31 1.73 13.16
C VAL A 264 -10.65 1.06 13.51
N PHE A 265 -11.66 1.29 12.67
CA PHE A 265 -13.02 0.77 12.87
C PHE A 265 -13.05 -0.77 12.89
N TRP A 266 -12.44 -1.43 11.91
CA TRP A 266 -12.45 -2.90 11.84
C TRP A 266 -11.59 -3.55 12.91
N GLY A 267 -10.50 -2.90 13.35
CA GLY A 267 -9.75 -3.32 14.54
C GLY A 267 -10.63 -3.32 15.78
N TRP A 268 -11.36 -2.22 16.01
CA TRP A 268 -12.30 -2.13 17.13
C TRP A 268 -13.44 -3.16 17.03
N VAL A 269 -14.02 -3.36 15.86
CA VAL A 269 -15.05 -4.40 15.64
C VAL A 269 -14.51 -5.80 15.93
N ALA A 270 -13.28 -6.10 15.50
CA ALA A 270 -12.65 -7.38 15.77
C ALA A 270 -12.40 -7.60 17.25
N ASP A 271 -11.92 -6.58 17.97
CA ASP A 271 -11.60 -6.70 19.40
C ASP A 271 -12.84 -6.77 20.28
N ARG A 272 -13.92 -6.07 19.90
CA ARG A 272 -15.10 -5.89 20.77
C ARG A 272 -16.24 -6.85 20.47
N PHE A 273 -16.45 -7.26 19.21
CA PHE A 273 -17.68 -7.96 18.81
C PHE A 273 -17.47 -9.31 18.14
N LEU A 274 -16.65 -9.39 17.10
CA LEU A 274 -16.64 -10.54 16.19
C LEU A 274 -15.43 -11.46 16.37
N GLY A 275 -14.30 -10.92 16.83
CA GLY A 275 -13.01 -11.58 16.70
C GLY A 275 -12.37 -11.34 15.32
N ALA A 276 -11.06 -11.58 15.20
CA ALA A 276 -10.30 -11.21 14.02
C ALA A 276 -10.75 -11.97 12.75
N ARG A 277 -10.92 -13.27 12.83
CA ARG A 277 -11.27 -14.11 11.67
C ARG A 277 -12.67 -13.82 11.09
N PRO A 278 -13.77 -13.79 11.88
CA PRO A 278 -15.07 -13.41 11.33
C PRO A 278 -15.09 -12.01 10.75
N THR A 279 -14.34 -11.06 11.36
CA THR A 279 -14.18 -9.72 10.81
C THR A 279 -13.50 -9.75 9.42
N LEU A 280 -12.47 -10.58 9.22
CA LEU A 280 -11.85 -10.78 7.91
C LEU A 280 -12.84 -11.40 6.90
N ALA A 281 -13.72 -12.31 7.32
CA ALA A 281 -14.77 -12.86 6.46
C ALA A 281 -15.78 -11.79 6.03
N VAL A 282 -16.21 -10.93 6.96
CA VAL A 282 -17.08 -9.78 6.67
C VAL A 282 -16.40 -8.82 5.69
N LEU A 283 -15.13 -8.50 5.92
CA LEU A 283 -14.34 -7.65 5.02
C LEU A 283 -14.24 -8.24 3.62
N ALA A 284 -13.98 -9.54 3.49
CA ALA A 284 -13.97 -10.25 2.22
C ALA A 284 -15.34 -10.17 1.50
N GLY A 285 -16.43 -10.34 2.23
CA GLY A 285 -17.80 -10.19 1.72
C GLY A 285 -18.09 -8.76 1.22
N LEU A 286 -17.68 -7.74 2.00
CA LEU A 286 -17.82 -6.34 1.60
C LEU A 286 -16.99 -6.01 0.35
N MET A 287 -15.75 -6.53 0.27
CA MET A 287 -14.92 -6.38 -0.93
C MET A 287 -15.57 -7.05 -2.14
N ALA A 288 -16.14 -8.26 -1.97
CA ALA A 288 -16.82 -8.98 -3.05
C ALA A 288 -18.04 -8.21 -3.55
N LEU A 289 -18.90 -7.75 -2.64
CA LEU A 289 -20.10 -6.98 -2.98
C LEU A 289 -19.74 -5.63 -3.63
N SER A 290 -18.74 -4.93 -3.08
CA SER A 290 -18.27 -3.66 -3.65
C SER A 290 -17.66 -3.85 -5.04
N SER A 291 -16.81 -4.87 -5.21
CA SER A 291 -16.24 -5.21 -6.53
C SER A 291 -17.34 -5.58 -7.54
N LEU A 292 -18.35 -6.35 -7.12
CA LEU A 292 -19.48 -6.68 -7.95
C LEU A 292 -20.31 -5.43 -8.32
N ALA A 293 -20.55 -4.53 -7.37
CA ALA A 293 -21.24 -3.26 -7.63
C ALA A 293 -20.49 -2.39 -8.64
N MET A 294 -19.14 -2.38 -8.60
CA MET A 294 -18.31 -1.68 -9.60
C MET A 294 -18.54 -2.18 -11.04
N VAL A 295 -18.92 -3.45 -11.22
CA VAL A 295 -19.28 -4.01 -12.55
C VAL A 295 -20.51 -3.34 -13.15
N PHE A 296 -21.47 -2.94 -12.31
CA PHE A 296 -22.76 -2.36 -12.72
C PHE A 296 -22.76 -0.84 -12.73
N LEU A 297 -21.67 -0.17 -12.36
CA LEU A 297 -21.59 1.29 -12.41
C LEU A 297 -21.83 1.81 -13.83
N SER A 298 -22.58 2.91 -13.90
CA SER A 298 -22.92 3.63 -15.14
C SER A 298 -22.76 5.14 -14.91
N PRO A 299 -22.46 5.92 -15.95
CA PRO A 299 -22.42 7.40 -15.88
C PRO A 299 -23.73 8.03 -15.37
N SER A 300 -24.85 7.32 -15.47
CA SER A 300 -26.15 7.78 -14.96
C SER A 300 -26.33 7.68 -13.46
N TRP A 301 -25.41 7.01 -12.75
CA TRP A 301 -25.49 6.89 -11.29
C TRP A 301 -25.21 8.22 -10.60
N PRO A 302 -26.01 8.58 -9.56
CA PRO A 302 -25.71 9.75 -8.74
C PRO A 302 -24.30 9.66 -8.14
N THR A 303 -23.53 10.75 -8.24
CA THR A 303 -22.15 10.82 -7.69
C THR A 303 -22.09 10.41 -6.22
N VAL A 304 -23.11 10.77 -5.43
CA VAL A 304 -23.20 10.42 -4.01
C VAL A 304 -23.20 8.89 -3.81
N LEU A 305 -23.94 8.14 -4.63
CA LEU A 305 -23.97 6.67 -4.53
C LEU A 305 -22.62 6.05 -4.93
N ILE A 306 -21.96 6.61 -5.93
CA ILE A 306 -20.60 6.19 -6.32
C ILE A 306 -19.62 6.44 -5.17
N LEU A 307 -19.64 7.61 -4.54
CA LEU A 307 -18.78 7.94 -3.41
C LEU A 307 -19.10 7.07 -2.18
N LEU A 308 -20.36 6.75 -1.91
CA LEU A 308 -20.74 5.82 -0.84
C LEU A 308 -20.21 4.40 -1.10
N LEU A 309 -20.35 3.89 -2.33
CA LEU A 309 -19.76 2.62 -2.72
C LEU A 309 -18.24 2.62 -2.54
N LEU A 310 -17.56 3.65 -3.01
CA LEU A 310 -16.10 3.79 -2.88
C LEU A 310 -15.65 3.94 -1.42
N THR A 311 -16.47 4.56 -0.57
CA THR A 311 -16.23 4.64 0.88
C THR A 311 -16.28 3.24 1.51
N ILE A 312 -17.29 2.44 1.21
CA ILE A 312 -17.42 1.06 1.72
C ILE A 312 -16.29 0.20 1.18
N PHE A 313 -15.99 0.32 -0.13
CA PHE A 313 -14.93 -0.45 -0.76
C PHE A 313 -13.55 -0.05 -0.19
N GLY A 314 -13.26 1.23 -0.02
CA GLY A 314 -12.02 1.73 0.60
C GLY A 314 -11.88 1.26 2.04
N ALA A 315 -12.93 1.40 2.86
CA ALA A 315 -12.94 0.97 4.25
C ALA A 315 -12.69 -0.55 4.40
N SER A 316 -13.16 -1.37 3.46
CA SER A 316 -12.94 -2.82 3.48
C SER A 316 -11.60 -3.21 2.84
N ALA A 317 -11.33 -2.77 1.60
CA ALA A 317 -10.17 -3.17 0.82
C ALA A 317 -8.83 -2.58 1.32
N ILE A 318 -8.85 -1.49 2.09
CA ILE A 318 -7.64 -0.87 2.66
C ILE A 318 -7.58 -1.10 4.18
N GLY A 319 -8.74 -1.39 4.81
CA GLY A 319 -8.88 -1.49 6.27
C GLY A 319 -8.43 -2.79 6.91
N TRP A 320 -8.22 -3.85 6.16
CA TRP A 320 -8.05 -5.23 6.65
C TRP A 320 -6.72 -5.54 7.35
N ASN A 321 -5.67 -4.77 7.08
CA ASN A 321 -4.28 -5.12 7.45
C ASN A 321 -4.07 -5.37 8.95
N GLY A 322 -4.65 -4.53 9.83
CA GLY A 322 -4.48 -4.65 11.29
C GLY A 322 -5.13 -5.92 11.83
N VAL A 323 -6.37 -6.18 11.43
CA VAL A 323 -7.13 -7.39 11.82
C VAL A 323 -6.43 -8.66 11.33
N TYR A 324 -5.89 -8.62 10.11
CA TYR A 324 -5.14 -9.72 9.53
C TYR A 324 -3.88 -10.07 10.32
N LEU A 325 -3.06 -9.07 10.66
CA LEU A 325 -1.83 -9.30 11.41
C LEU A 325 -2.11 -9.84 12.82
N ALA A 326 -3.20 -9.41 13.46
CA ALA A 326 -3.63 -9.94 14.75
C ALA A 326 -4.01 -11.42 14.64
N GLU A 327 -4.75 -11.83 13.59
CA GLU A 327 -5.11 -13.24 13.38
C GLU A 327 -3.88 -14.10 13.05
N VAL A 328 -2.95 -13.60 12.21
CA VAL A 328 -1.69 -14.29 11.93
C VAL A 328 -0.90 -14.54 13.21
N ALA A 329 -0.77 -13.55 14.07
CA ALA A 329 -0.05 -13.67 15.33
C ALA A 329 -0.71 -14.71 16.26
N LYS A 330 -2.05 -14.76 16.29
CA LYS A 330 -2.84 -15.75 17.08
C LYS A 330 -2.66 -17.17 16.56
N GLN A 331 -2.56 -17.37 15.23
CA GLN A 331 -2.44 -18.69 14.61
C GLN A 331 -0.99 -19.19 14.52
N ALA A 332 -0.01 -18.33 14.82
CA ALA A 332 1.40 -18.70 14.80
C ALA A 332 1.75 -19.65 15.95
N PRO A 333 2.66 -20.61 15.73
CA PRO A 333 3.21 -21.43 16.82
C PRO A 333 3.85 -20.55 17.90
N PRO A 334 3.88 -21.01 19.17
CA PRO A 334 4.49 -20.27 20.27
C PRO A 334 5.91 -19.78 19.92
N GLY A 335 6.16 -18.49 20.12
CA GLY A 335 7.47 -17.86 19.86
C GLY A 335 7.78 -17.57 18.38
N GLN A 336 6.90 -17.95 17.43
CA GLN A 336 7.16 -17.78 15.98
C GLN A 336 6.26 -16.73 15.30
N ALA A 337 5.58 -15.89 16.05
CA ALA A 337 4.67 -14.88 15.49
C ALA A 337 5.34 -13.95 14.47
N SER A 338 6.59 -13.50 14.72
CA SER A 338 7.32 -12.64 13.78
C SER A 338 7.71 -13.37 12.49
N VAL A 339 8.08 -14.66 12.60
CA VAL A 339 8.44 -15.49 11.45
C VAL A 339 7.19 -15.77 10.59
N ALA A 340 6.06 -16.11 11.23
CA ALA A 340 4.78 -16.30 10.55
C ALA A 340 4.33 -15.01 9.85
N THR A 341 4.42 -13.85 10.52
CA THR A 341 4.11 -12.55 9.93
C THR A 341 4.98 -12.24 8.73
N GLY A 342 6.29 -12.46 8.80
CA GLY A 342 7.20 -12.27 7.68
C GLY A 342 6.85 -13.15 6.48
N GLY A 343 6.55 -14.42 6.72
CA GLY A 343 6.18 -15.36 5.66
C GLY A 343 4.83 -15.03 5.00
N THR A 344 3.83 -14.66 5.79
CA THR A 344 2.52 -14.25 5.25
C THR A 344 2.60 -12.91 4.50
N LEU A 345 3.39 -11.94 4.96
CA LEU A 345 3.61 -10.68 4.25
C LEU A 345 4.31 -10.88 2.91
N ALA A 346 5.23 -11.83 2.79
CA ALA A 346 5.84 -12.16 1.51
C ALA A 346 4.79 -12.60 0.47
N VAL A 347 3.82 -13.43 0.88
CA VAL A 347 2.69 -13.84 0.02
C VAL A 347 1.75 -12.66 -0.25
N THR A 348 1.53 -11.79 0.72
CA THR A 348 0.75 -10.56 0.56
C THR A 348 1.37 -9.66 -0.53
N PHE A 349 2.69 -9.44 -0.48
CA PHE A 349 3.38 -8.64 -1.51
C PHE A 349 3.36 -9.29 -2.89
N LEU A 350 3.32 -10.63 -2.98
CA LEU A 350 3.11 -11.30 -4.25
C LEU A 350 1.75 -10.93 -4.85
N GLY A 351 0.71 -10.78 -4.01
CA GLY A 351 -0.60 -10.23 -4.44
C GLY A 351 -0.50 -8.80 -4.99
N ALA A 352 0.39 -7.98 -4.41
CA ALA A 352 0.69 -6.65 -4.92
C ALA A 352 1.36 -6.66 -6.31
N VAL A 353 2.28 -7.60 -6.52
CA VAL A 353 3.03 -7.74 -7.78
C VAL A 353 2.15 -8.33 -8.88
N VAL A 354 1.28 -9.28 -8.56
CA VAL A 354 0.48 -10.04 -9.56
C VAL A 354 -0.90 -9.40 -9.80
N GLY A 355 -1.55 -8.87 -8.75
CA GLY A 355 -2.94 -8.39 -8.81
C GLY A 355 -3.19 -7.32 -9.87
N PRO A 356 -2.53 -6.14 -9.80
CA PRO A 356 -2.75 -5.06 -10.77
C PRO A 356 -2.43 -5.44 -12.22
N PRO A 357 -1.33 -6.16 -12.55
CA PRO A 357 -1.10 -6.63 -13.92
C PRO A 357 -2.20 -7.56 -14.44
N VAL A 358 -2.65 -8.51 -13.61
CA VAL A 358 -3.72 -9.45 -13.99
C VAL A 358 -5.04 -8.70 -14.19
N PHE A 359 -5.37 -7.76 -13.31
CA PHE A 359 -6.54 -6.89 -13.46
C PHE A 359 -6.47 -6.10 -14.78
N GLY A 360 -5.33 -5.48 -15.06
CA GLY A 360 -5.11 -4.72 -16.28
C GLY A 360 -5.18 -5.60 -17.53
N ALA A 361 -4.56 -6.78 -17.53
CA ALA A 361 -4.58 -7.72 -18.65
C ALA A 361 -6.01 -8.21 -18.96
N LEU A 362 -6.78 -8.57 -17.92
CA LEU A 362 -8.19 -8.97 -18.08
C LEU A 362 -9.03 -7.81 -18.64
N SER A 363 -8.82 -6.60 -18.11
CA SER A 363 -9.56 -5.42 -18.54
C SER A 363 -9.23 -5.05 -19.99
N GLY A 364 -7.96 -5.14 -20.38
CA GLY A 364 -7.52 -4.87 -21.74
C GLY A 364 -7.97 -5.91 -22.74
N TRP A 365 -7.88 -7.20 -22.38
CA TRP A 365 -8.31 -8.30 -23.28
C TRP A 365 -9.80 -8.30 -23.54
N LEU A 366 -10.63 -7.99 -22.53
CA LEU A 366 -12.09 -7.94 -22.65
C LEU A 366 -12.61 -6.52 -23.00
N GLY A 367 -11.72 -5.55 -23.17
CA GLY A 367 -12.05 -4.15 -23.50
C GLY A 367 -12.89 -3.44 -22.42
N SER A 368 -12.85 -3.93 -21.16
CA SER A 368 -13.68 -3.36 -20.08
C SER A 368 -13.10 -3.61 -18.70
N TYR A 369 -13.00 -2.59 -17.86
CA TYR A 369 -12.63 -2.69 -16.44
C TYR A 369 -13.64 -3.53 -15.63
N ARG A 370 -14.89 -3.72 -16.13
CA ARG A 370 -15.89 -4.57 -15.49
C ARG A 370 -15.41 -6.00 -15.30
N ALA A 371 -14.66 -6.53 -16.26
CA ALA A 371 -14.07 -7.88 -16.16
C ALA A 371 -13.07 -8.00 -15.03
N GLY A 372 -12.20 -7.01 -14.86
CA GLY A 372 -11.24 -6.93 -13.74
C GLY A 372 -11.97 -6.92 -12.40
N PHE A 373 -12.98 -6.03 -12.23
CA PHE A 373 -13.77 -5.98 -10.99
C PHE A 373 -14.58 -7.26 -10.76
N GLY A 374 -15.12 -7.90 -11.80
CA GLY A 374 -15.77 -9.21 -11.70
C GLY A 374 -14.85 -10.29 -11.17
N ALA A 375 -13.61 -10.35 -11.66
CA ALA A 375 -12.59 -11.28 -11.16
C ALA A 375 -12.26 -11.03 -9.68
N LEU A 376 -12.09 -9.75 -9.27
CA LEU A 376 -11.89 -9.40 -7.87
C LEU A 376 -13.06 -9.80 -6.98
N ALA A 377 -14.30 -9.65 -7.46
CA ALA A 377 -15.51 -10.09 -6.75
C ALA A 377 -15.50 -11.59 -6.48
N VAL A 378 -15.17 -12.41 -7.49
CA VAL A 378 -15.07 -13.87 -7.33
C VAL A 378 -13.95 -14.25 -6.34
N MET A 379 -12.77 -13.67 -6.49
CA MET A 379 -11.62 -13.98 -5.64
C MET A 379 -11.88 -13.63 -4.16
N THR A 380 -12.49 -12.47 -3.90
CA THR A 380 -12.81 -12.05 -2.52
C THR A 380 -13.99 -12.82 -1.95
N LEU A 381 -14.95 -13.25 -2.77
CA LEU A 381 -16.02 -14.16 -2.36
C LEU A 381 -15.46 -15.53 -1.94
N VAL A 382 -14.50 -16.08 -2.68
CA VAL A 382 -13.81 -17.32 -2.31
C VAL A 382 -13.11 -17.14 -0.94
N CYS A 383 -12.43 -16.01 -0.71
CA CYS A 383 -11.83 -15.71 0.60
C CYS A 383 -12.89 -15.66 1.72
N CYS A 384 -14.05 -15.03 1.46
CA CYS A 384 -15.14 -14.98 2.43
C CYS A 384 -15.59 -16.38 2.83
N VAL A 385 -15.79 -17.28 1.87
CA VAL A 385 -16.20 -18.67 2.11
C VAL A 385 -15.11 -19.45 2.85
N LEU A 386 -13.84 -19.30 2.47
CA LEU A 386 -12.72 -19.98 3.14
C LEU A 386 -12.58 -19.56 4.60
N LEU A 387 -12.69 -18.26 4.89
CA LEU A 387 -12.59 -17.72 6.24
C LEU A 387 -13.80 -18.11 7.11
N ALA A 388 -15.00 -18.16 6.53
CA ALA A 388 -16.23 -18.56 7.23
C ALA A 388 -16.28 -20.07 7.56
N ARG A 389 -15.72 -20.92 6.69
CA ARG A 389 -15.74 -22.39 6.88
C ARG A 389 -14.68 -22.92 7.83
N GLN A 390 -13.63 -22.19 8.09
CA GLN A 390 -12.62 -22.63 9.06
C GLN A 390 -13.20 -22.47 10.48
N LYS A 391 -13.43 -23.58 11.21
CA LYS A 391 -13.81 -23.55 12.63
C LYS A 391 -12.74 -22.79 13.43
N SER A 392 -13.18 -21.95 14.39
CA SER A 392 -12.28 -21.38 15.41
C SER A 392 -11.67 -22.54 16.18
N ALA A 393 -10.34 -22.65 16.18
CA ALA A 393 -9.62 -23.56 17.05
C ALA A 393 -9.60 -22.99 18.47
#